data_874827ed2a2263e189576a3f1c9d4e02
#
_entry.id   874827ed2a2263e189576a3f1c9d4e02
#
_cell.length_a   1.000
_cell.length_b   1.000
_cell.length_c   1.000
_cell.angle_alpha   90.00
_cell.angle_beta   90.00
_cell.angle_gamma   90.00
#
_symmetry.space_group_name_H-M   'P 1'
#
loop_
_entity.id
_entity.type
_entity.pdbx_description
1 polymer ?
#
loop_
_entity_poly.entity_id
_entity_poly.type
_entity_poly.pdbx_seq_one_letter_code
_entity_poly.pdbx_strand_id
1 'polypeptide(L)'
;MPVIWGGGHFGLDWFFVDWKTDVPEMEFAHINVKELMTVLIAAFKWAPCWVGRHIVVRSDNSATVSAINKSTSRSQDLLPIVKELFWLCVKFDFKLTAIFIPGKLNILADHLSRFHSVDSVFEAKSFLLPSVFDVLYCKFHMSYNTFHLLQSVWEPICVP
;
A
#
# COMPACT_ATOMS: atom_id res chain seq x y z
N MET A 1 -11.06 -17.32 3.86
CA MET A 1 -10.33 -16.74 5.01
C MET A 1 -10.39 -15.23 4.93
N PRO A 2 -10.65 -14.51 6.02
CA PRO A 2 -10.56 -13.05 5.97
C PRO A 2 -9.12 -12.64 5.66
N VAL A 3 -8.96 -11.69 4.74
CA VAL A 3 -7.64 -11.09 4.48
C VAL A 3 -7.25 -10.24 5.69
N ILE A 4 -6.21 -10.65 6.39
CA ILE A 4 -5.77 -10.05 7.65
C ILE A 4 -4.72 -8.97 7.40
N TRP A 5 -4.04 -9.01 6.24
CA TRP A 5 -2.86 -8.20 5.94
C TRP A 5 -3.03 -7.44 4.62
N GLY A 6 -2.37 -6.30 4.52
CA GLY A 6 -2.18 -5.55 3.29
C GLY A 6 -0.71 -5.17 3.14
N GLY A 7 -0.26 -4.92 1.92
CA GLY A 7 1.11 -4.50 1.69
C GLY A 7 1.32 -3.87 0.32
N GLY A 8 2.36 -3.07 0.22
CA GLY A 8 2.74 -2.40 -1.02
C GLY A 8 4.19 -2.00 -1.05
N HIS A 9 4.69 -1.71 -2.25
CA HIS A 9 6.05 -1.25 -2.45
C HIS A 9 6.12 -0.15 -3.53
N PHE A 10 7.12 0.70 -3.39
CA PHE A 10 7.48 1.72 -4.38
C PHE A 10 9.01 1.74 -4.51
N GLY A 11 9.53 1.25 -5.64
CA GLY A 11 10.96 0.99 -5.78
C GLY A 11 11.43 -0.02 -4.74
N LEU A 12 12.41 0.38 -3.93
CA LEU A 12 12.97 -0.45 -2.84
C LEU A 12 12.30 -0.21 -1.48
N ASP A 13 11.42 0.78 -1.38
CA ASP A 13 10.67 1.05 -0.17
C ASP A 13 9.36 0.26 -0.16
N TRP A 14 8.93 -0.18 1.01
CA TRP A 14 7.75 -1.02 1.16
C TRP A 14 7.10 -0.84 2.53
N PHE A 15 5.88 -1.34 2.69
CA PHE A 15 5.18 -1.45 3.96
C PHE A 15 4.26 -2.68 3.95
N PHE A 16 3.86 -3.10 5.14
CA PHE A 16 2.72 -3.97 5.36
C PHE A 16 1.85 -3.43 6.49
N VAL A 17 0.61 -3.86 6.54
CA VAL A 17 -0.36 -3.49 7.56
C VAL A 17 -1.11 -4.75 8.01
N ASP A 18 -1.25 -4.91 9.32
CA ASP A 18 -2.13 -5.90 9.93
C ASP A 18 -3.47 -5.23 10.26
N TRP A 19 -4.51 -5.61 9.53
CA TRP A 19 -5.84 -5.00 9.70
C TRP A 19 -6.44 -5.21 11.08
N LYS A 20 -6.02 -6.25 11.79
CA LYS A 20 -6.50 -6.56 13.14
C LYS A 20 -5.81 -5.73 14.22
N THR A 21 -4.50 -5.59 14.13
CA THR A 21 -3.71 -4.93 15.17
C THR A 21 -3.45 -3.47 14.88
N ASP A 22 -3.25 -3.10 13.61
CA ASP A 22 -2.87 -1.75 13.22
C ASP A 22 -4.08 -0.87 12.90
N VAL A 23 -5.15 -1.46 12.34
CA VAL A 23 -6.38 -0.76 11.98
C VAL A 23 -7.60 -1.63 12.36
N PRO A 24 -7.91 -1.79 13.66
CA PRO A 24 -8.94 -2.73 14.13
C PRO A 24 -10.32 -2.50 13.50
N GLU A 25 -10.66 -1.27 13.13
CA GLU A 25 -11.90 -0.92 12.45
C GLU A 25 -12.04 -1.59 11.08
N MET A 26 -10.90 -1.99 10.50
CA MET A 26 -10.83 -2.65 9.20
C MET A 26 -10.79 -4.17 9.29
N GLU A 27 -10.74 -4.77 10.49
CA GLU A 27 -10.63 -6.24 10.65
C GLU A 27 -11.70 -6.99 9.86
N PHE A 28 -12.95 -6.53 9.94
CA PHE A 28 -14.10 -7.14 9.27
C PHE A 28 -14.51 -6.46 7.96
N ALA A 29 -13.76 -5.47 7.49
CA ALA A 29 -14.04 -4.79 6.25
C ALA A 29 -13.92 -5.76 5.05
N HIS A 30 -14.72 -5.49 4.00
CA HIS A 30 -14.66 -6.25 2.76
C HIS A 30 -13.27 -6.13 2.11
N ILE A 31 -12.83 -7.19 1.42
CA ILE A 31 -11.51 -7.23 0.76
C ILE A 31 -11.26 -6.02 -0.14
N ASN A 32 -12.25 -5.58 -0.92
CA ASN A 32 -12.11 -4.42 -1.80
C ASN A 32 -11.77 -3.13 -1.03
N VAL A 33 -12.30 -2.99 0.18
CA VAL A 33 -12.04 -1.83 1.06
C VAL A 33 -10.60 -1.90 1.56
N LYS A 34 -10.15 -3.07 2.01
CA LYS A 34 -8.77 -3.30 2.47
C LYS A 34 -7.74 -3.05 1.36
N GLU A 35 -8.01 -3.54 0.16
CA GLU A 35 -7.15 -3.34 -1.00
C GLU A 35 -7.03 -1.85 -1.38
N LEU A 36 -8.16 -1.13 -1.45
CA LEU A 36 -8.14 0.29 -1.76
C LEU A 36 -7.51 1.11 -0.63
N MET A 37 -7.72 0.71 0.64
CA MET A 37 -7.08 1.33 1.81
C MET A 37 -5.55 1.12 1.76
N THR A 38 -5.07 -0.03 1.31
CA THR A 38 -3.63 -0.26 1.10
C THR A 38 -3.04 0.76 0.11
N VAL A 39 -3.77 1.09 -0.96
CA VAL A 39 -3.34 2.15 -1.90
C VAL A 39 -3.36 3.53 -1.24
N LEU A 40 -4.34 3.82 -0.40
CA LEU A 40 -4.39 5.08 0.34
C LEU A 40 -3.21 5.21 1.31
N ILE A 41 -2.85 4.15 2.04
CA ILE A 41 -1.67 4.11 2.91
C ILE A 41 -0.39 4.35 2.10
N ALA A 42 -0.26 3.72 0.93
CA ALA A 42 0.85 3.96 0.00
C ALA A 42 0.93 5.44 -0.42
N ALA A 43 -0.22 6.05 -0.75
CA ALA A 43 -0.28 7.45 -1.12
C ALA A 43 0.11 8.37 0.05
N PHE A 44 -0.36 8.12 1.26
CA PHE A 44 0.07 8.88 2.44
C PHE A 44 1.59 8.78 2.66
N LYS A 45 2.14 7.59 2.49
CA LYS A 45 3.58 7.36 2.69
C LYS A 45 4.44 8.04 1.62
N TRP A 46 4.05 7.96 0.35
CA TRP A 46 4.92 8.31 -0.76
C TRP A 46 4.49 9.55 -1.57
N ALA A 47 3.32 10.14 -1.32
CA ALA A 47 2.86 11.30 -2.06
C ALA A 47 3.88 12.47 -2.11
N PRO A 48 4.63 12.77 -1.04
CA PRO A 48 5.68 13.79 -1.11
C PRO A 48 6.78 13.49 -2.15
N CYS A 49 7.04 12.19 -2.43
CA CYS A 49 8.00 11.74 -3.45
C CYS A 49 7.39 11.70 -4.87
N TRP A 50 6.07 11.85 -4.99
CA TRP A 50 5.34 11.72 -6.25
C TRP A 50 5.02 13.04 -6.94
N VAL A 51 5.44 14.16 -6.36
CA VAL A 51 5.16 15.52 -6.88
C VAL A 51 5.53 15.63 -8.36
N GLY A 52 4.60 16.11 -9.19
CA GLY A 52 4.74 16.26 -10.62
C GLY A 52 4.81 14.94 -11.42
N ARG A 53 4.54 13.79 -10.81
CA ARG A 53 4.69 12.47 -11.45
C ARG A 53 3.35 11.85 -11.80
N HIS A 54 3.38 10.93 -12.77
CA HIS A 54 2.30 10.02 -13.06
C HIS A 54 2.62 8.65 -12.42
N ILE A 55 1.84 8.30 -11.41
CA ILE A 55 1.99 7.05 -10.65
C ILE A 55 1.00 6.02 -11.19
N VAL A 56 1.50 4.83 -11.45
CA VAL A 56 0.69 3.70 -11.92
C VAL A 56 0.67 2.63 -10.82
N VAL A 57 -0.49 2.46 -10.21
CA VAL A 57 -0.72 1.38 -9.24
C VAL A 57 -0.98 0.08 -9.99
N ARG A 58 -0.32 -0.99 -9.56
CA ARG A 58 -0.59 -2.36 -10.03
C ARG A 58 -1.37 -3.09 -8.95
N SER A 59 -2.53 -3.62 -9.28
CA SER A 59 -3.39 -4.33 -8.34
C SER A 59 -4.07 -5.51 -9.04
N ASP A 60 -4.25 -6.59 -8.32
CA ASP A 60 -5.04 -7.77 -8.74
C ASP A 60 -6.51 -7.67 -8.31
N ASN A 61 -6.92 -6.53 -7.74
CA ASN A 61 -8.30 -6.24 -7.40
C ASN A 61 -8.94 -5.29 -8.43
N SER A 62 -9.85 -5.82 -9.24
CA SER A 62 -10.51 -5.07 -10.30
C SER A 62 -11.40 -3.92 -9.78
N ALA A 63 -11.97 -4.06 -8.58
CA ALA A 63 -12.77 -3.00 -7.95
C ALA A 63 -11.89 -1.81 -7.57
N THR A 64 -10.71 -2.06 -7.00
CA THR A 64 -9.69 -1.05 -6.71
C THR A 64 -9.23 -0.33 -7.98
N VAL A 65 -8.88 -1.08 -9.03
CA VAL A 65 -8.49 -0.51 -10.33
C VAL A 65 -9.58 0.38 -10.92
N SER A 66 -10.83 -0.10 -10.90
CA SER A 66 -11.97 0.68 -11.41
C SER A 66 -12.22 1.96 -10.60
N ALA A 67 -12.14 1.88 -9.27
CA ALA A 67 -12.38 3.02 -8.38
C ALA A 67 -11.32 4.12 -8.58
N ILE A 68 -10.05 3.76 -8.69
CA ILE A 68 -8.96 4.70 -8.94
C ILE A 68 -9.11 5.37 -10.30
N ASN A 69 -9.28 4.59 -11.37
CA ASN A 69 -9.32 5.13 -12.73
C ASN A 69 -10.55 6.01 -13.02
N LYS A 70 -11.66 5.73 -12.35
CA LYS A 70 -12.88 6.53 -12.46
C LYS A 70 -12.93 7.69 -11.47
N SER A 71 -12.01 7.73 -10.50
CA SER A 71 -12.03 8.67 -9.36
C SER A 71 -13.37 8.70 -8.64
N THR A 72 -14.09 7.59 -8.64
CA THR A 72 -15.39 7.42 -8.00
C THR A 72 -15.73 5.94 -7.77
N SER A 73 -16.69 5.69 -6.90
CA SER A 73 -17.26 4.36 -6.66
C SER A 73 -18.74 4.44 -6.35
N ARG A 74 -19.50 3.41 -6.74
CA ARG A 74 -20.89 3.23 -6.32
C ARG A 74 -20.99 2.65 -4.90
N SER A 75 -19.92 2.02 -4.41
CA SER A 75 -19.85 1.51 -3.04
C SER A 75 -19.68 2.66 -2.07
N GLN A 76 -20.55 2.72 -1.08
CA GLN A 76 -20.48 3.71 0.00
C GLN A 76 -19.21 3.54 0.84
N ASP A 77 -18.69 2.32 0.94
CA ASP A 77 -17.48 2.02 1.71
C ASP A 77 -16.19 2.44 0.97
N LEU A 78 -16.19 2.35 -0.37
CA LEU A 78 -15.03 2.73 -1.18
C LEU A 78 -14.96 4.23 -1.46
N LEU A 79 -16.12 4.91 -1.54
CA LEU A 79 -16.18 6.31 -1.95
C LEU A 79 -15.39 7.26 -1.05
N PRO A 80 -15.39 7.14 0.29
CA PRO A 80 -14.57 7.99 1.17
C PRO A 80 -13.07 7.84 0.89
N ILE A 81 -12.61 6.61 0.64
CA ILE A 81 -11.20 6.32 0.35
C ILE A 81 -10.79 6.94 -1.00
N VAL A 82 -11.64 6.82 -2.01
CA VAL A 82 -11.40 7.44 -3.33
C VAL A 82 -11.31 8.97 -3.22
N LYS A 83 -12.19 9.59 -2.42
CA LYS A 83 -12.15 11.04 -2.18
C LYS A 83 -10.83 11.46 -1.52
N GLU A 84 -10.37 10.71 -0.55
CA GLU A 84 -9.10 11.00 0.14
C GLU A 84 -7.91 10.86 -0.81
N LEU A 85 -7.89 9.81 -1.63
CA LEU A 85 -6.89 9.64 -2.70
C LEU A 85 -6.89 10.82 -3.67
N PHE A 86 -8.07 11.29 -4.08
CA PHE A 86 -8.20 12.46 -4.95
C PHE A 86 -7.59 13.72 -4.31
N TRP A 87 -7.89 13.97 -3.03
CA TRP A 87 -7.32 15.12 -2.32
C TRP A 87 -5.80 15.03 -2.16
N LEU A 88 -5.24 13.84 -1.95
CA LEU A 88 -3.79 13.66 -1.96
C LEU A 88 -3.17 13.95 -3.33
N CYS A 89 -3.81 13.51 -4.42
CA CYS A 89 -3.38 13.83 -5.78
C CYS A 89 -3.33 15.35 -6.01
N VAL A 90 -4.36 16.07 -5.57
CA VAL A 90 -4.43 17.52 -5.69
C VAL A 90 -3.38 18.21 -4.80
N LYS A 91 -3.29 17.79 -3.52
CA LYS A 91 -2.38 18.39 -2.54
C LYS A 91 -0.90 18.27 -2.93
N PHE A 92 -0.52 17.13 -3.48
CA PHE A 92 0.88 16.83 -3.82
C PHE A 92 1.16 16.88 -5.33
N ASP A 93 0.20 17.35 -6.13
CA ASP A 93 0.36 17.52 -7.58
C ASP A 93 0.89 16.26 -8.27
N PHE A 94 0.21 15.14 -8.12
CA PHE A 94 0.53 13.91 -8.86
C PHE A 94 -0.72 13.30 -9.51
N LYS A 95 -0.50 12.56 -10.59
CA LYS A 95 -1.56 11.80 -11.26
C LYS A 95 -1.50 10.34 -10.82
N LEU A 96 -2.65 9.78 -10.43
CA LEU A 96 -2.79 8.38 -10.06
C LEU A 96 -3.65 7.65 -11.09
N THR A 97 -3.16 6.53 -11.60
CA THR A 97 -3.92 5.57 -12.40
C THR A 97 -3.64 4.16 -11.89
N ALA A 98 -4.49 3.21 -12.25
CA ALA A 98 -4.30 1.82 -11.86
C ALA A 98 -4.41 0.89 -13.05
N ILE A 99 -3.65 -0.19 -13.04
CA ILE A 99 -3.73 -1.29 -14.00
C ILE A 99 -3.96 -2.60 -13.26
N PHE A 100 -4.82 -3.43 -13.86
CA PHE A 100 -5.02 -4.78 -13.34
C PHE A 100 -3.85 -5.67 -13.73
N ILE A 101 -3.34 -6.41 -12.76
CA ILE A 101 -2.35 -7.48 -13.00
C ILE A 101 -2.90 -8.77 -12.37
N PRO A 102 -2.75 -9.93 -13.02
CA PRO A 102 -3.09 -11.20 -12.38
C PRO A 102 -2.32 -11.38 -11.07
N GLY A 103 -2.96 -11.92 -10.03
CA GLY A 103 -2.33 -12.11 -8.71
C GLY A 103 -1.01 -12.90 -8.78
N LYS A 104 -0.89 -13.84 -9.72
CA LYS A 104 0.35 -14.58 -9.99
C LYS A 104 1.53 -13.68 -10.42
N LEU A 105 1.27 -12.47 -10.89
CA LEU A 105 2.29 -11.48 -11.29
C LEU A 105 2.48 -10.40 -10.22
N ASN A 106 1.60 -10.33 -9.24
CA ASN A 106 1.69 -9.38 -8.10
C ASN A 106 2.51 -9.98 -6.95
N ILE A 107 3.61 -10.65 -7.28
CA ILE A 107 4.36 -11.55 -6.39
C ILE A 107 4.87 -10.80 -5.15
N LEU A 108 5.51 -9.66 -5.33
CA LEU A 108 6.12 -8.94 -4.22
C LEU A 108 5.08 -8.36 -3.25
N ALA A 109 4.01 -7.76 -3.78
CA ALA A 109 2.92 -7.25 -2.94
C ALA A 109 2.18 -8.39 -2.20
N ASP A 110 1.99 -9.55 -2.85
CA ASP A 110 1.40 -10.74 -2.21
C ASP A 110 2.30 -11.26 -1.08
N HIS A 111 3.61 -11.33 -1.27
CA HIS A 111 4.54 -11.72 -0.22
C HIS A 111 4.54 -10.72 0.95
N LEU A 112 4.53 -9.42 0.67
CA LEU A 112 4.42 -8.39 1.69
C LEU A 112 3.11 -8.49 2.47
N SER A 113 2.00 -8.79 1.80
CA SER A 113 0.71 -9.00 2.46
C SER A 113 0.63 -10.26 3.32
N ARG A 114 1.60 -11.18 3.19
CA ARG A 114 1.72 -12.43 3.96
C ARG A 114 2.97 -12.45 4.85
N PHE A 115 3.53 -11.30 5.13
CA PHE A 115 4.84 -11.15 5.78
C PHE A 115 4.94 -11.75 7.20
N HIS A 116 3.82 -12.17 7.77
CA HIS A 116 3.75 -12.88 9.05
C HIS A 116 4.25 -14.34 8.98
N SER A 117 4.35 -14.93 7.77
CA SER A 117 4.86 -16.30 7.60
C SER A 117 6.36 -16.28 7.29
N VAL A 118 7.09 -17.21 7.89
CA VAL A 118 8.54 -17.36 7.66
C VAL A 118 8.86 -17.58 6.19
N ASP A 119 8.00 -18.36 5.51
CA ASP A 119 8.15 -18.65 4.08
C ASP A 119 8.02 -17.39 3.22
N SER A 120 7.04 -16.52 3.53
CA SER A 120 6.86 -15.25 2.80
C SER A 120 8.04 -14.30 2.99
N VAL A 121 8.64 -14.25 4.18
CA VAL A 121 9.85 -13.47 4.44
C VAL A 121 11.01 -13.99 3.60
N PHE A 122 11.17 -15.32 3.54
CA PHE A 122 12.24 -15.94 2.76
C PHE A 122 12.07 -15.69 1.26
N GLU A 123 10.85 -15.81 0.74
CA GLU A 123 10.53 -15.52 -0.66
C GLU A 123 10.71 -14.05 -1.00
N ALA A 124 10.28 -13.12 -0.14
CA ALA A 124 10.53 -11.69 -0.34
C ALA A 124 12.04 -11.38 -0.40
N LYS A 125 12.86 -12.03 0.41
CA LYS A 125 14.33 -11.93 0.35
C LYS A 125 14.91 -12.32 -1.01
N SER A 126 14.31 -13.28 -1.70
CA SER A 126 14.78 -13.72 -3.01
C SER A 126 14.60 -12.67 -4.12
N PHE A 127 13.69 -11.71 -3.95
CA PHE A 127 13.42 -10.63 -4.90
C PHE A 127 14.14 -9.32 -4.56
N LEU A 128 14.61 -9.16 -3.33
CA LEU A 128 15.33 -7.99 -2.86
C LEU A 128 16.81 -8.33 -2.67
N LEU A 129 17.70 -7.40 -2.98
CA LEU A 129 19.11 -7.57 -2.61
C LEU A 129 19.19 -7.78 -1.09
N PRO A 130 19.90 -8.82 -0.62
CA PRO A 130 19.91 -9.18 0.80
C PRO A 130 20.24 -8.02 1.75
N SER A 131 21.22 -7.17 1.39
CA SER A 131 21.60 -5.98 2.15
C SER A 131 20.48 -4.93 2.23
N VAL A 132 19.70 -4.78 1.17
CA VAL A 132 18.56 -3.85 1.13
C VAL A 132 17.40 -4.41 1.92
N PHE A 133 17.14 -5.72 1.81
CA PHE A 133 16.08 -6.38 2.56
C PHE A 133 16.28 -6.25 4.08
N ASP A 134 17.48 -6.53 4.58
CA ASP A 134 17.78 -6.50 6.02
C ASP A 134 17.61 -5.07 6.58
N VAL A 135 18.02 -4.05 5.85
CA VAL A 135 17.80 -2.65 6.22
C VAL A 135 16.32 -2.31 6.26
N LEU A 136 15.55 -2.73 5.24
CA LEU A 136 14.13 -2.47 5.14
C LEU A 136 13.35 -3.21 6.23
N TYR A 137 13.67 -4.49 6.48
CA TYR A 137 13.03 -5.27 7.53
C TYR A 137 13.22 -4.65 8.92
N CYS A 138 14.45 -4.28 9.27
CA CYS A 138 14.73 -3.63 10.55
C CYS A 138 14.07 -2.25 10.69
N LYS A 139 13.92 -1.53 9.56
CA LYS A 139 13.44 -0.15 9.56
C LYS A 139 11.92 -0.04 9.55
N PHE A 140 11.21 -1.00 8.95
CA PHE A 140 9.78 -0.89 8.62
C PHE A 140 8.89 -1.97 9.26
N HIS A 141 9.41 -2.76 10.17
CA HIS A 141 8.59 -3.66 11.00
C HIS A 141 7.82 -2.86 12.05
N MET A 142 6.85 -2.07 11.57
CA MET A 142 6.13 -1.10 12.39
C MET A 142 4.63 -1.31 12.34
N SER A 143 3.97 -1.19 13.49
CA SER A 143 2.52 -1.11 13.57
C SER A 143 1.98 0.14 12.89
N TYR A 144 0.72 0.13 12.48
CA TYR A 144 0.04 1.29 11.89
C TYR A 144 0.06 2.51 12.83
N ASN A 145 -0.08 2.31 14.12
CA ASN A 145 0.02 3.39 15.11
C ASN A 145 1.40 4.04 15.08
N THR A 146 2.47 3.25 14.91
CA THR A 146 3.83 3.75 14.74
C THR A 146 3.98 4.47 13.40
N PHE A 147 3.30 4.00 12.35
CA PHE A 147 3.26 4.65 11.04
C PHE A 147 2.62 6.04 11.12
N HIS A 148 1.48 6.21 11.79
CA HIS A 148 0.84 7.50 12.01
C HIS A 148 1.68 8.46 12.86
N LEU A 149 2.32 7.98 13.91
CA LEU A 149 3.24 8.77 14.74
C LEU A 149 4.46 9.25 13.94
N LEU A 150 4.95 8.44 13.02
CA LEU A 150 6.12 8.79 12.19
C LEU A 150 5.79 9.64 10.97
N GLN A 151 4.52 9.74 10.55
CA GLN A 151 4.10 10.72 9.54
C GLN A 151 4.39 12.16 9.98
N SER A 152 4.44 12.43 11.28
CA SER A 152 4.78 13.74 11.84
C SER A 152 6.30 13.98 11.96
N VAL A 153 7.13 12.94 11.83
CA VAL A 153 8.58 13.00 12.13
C VAL A 153 9.45 12.56 10.95
N TRP A 154 8.86 11.91 9.93
CA TRP A 154 9.63 11.31 8.86
C TRP A 154 9.63 12.13 7.58
N GLU A 155 10.82 12.66 7.22
CA GLU A 155 11.06 13.06 5.85
C GLU A 155 11.18 11.79 4.98
N PRO A 156 10.32 11.63 3.96
CA PRO A 156 10.42 10.50 3.06
C PRO A 156 11.76 10.53 2.34
N ILE A 157 12.53 9.45 2.44
CA ILE A 157 13.73 9.29 1.63
C ILE A 157 13.26 9.06 0.20
N CYS A 158 13.14 10.14 -0.57
CA CYS A 158 12.96 10.07 -2.01
C CYS A 158 14.27 9.56 -2.61
N VAL A 159 14.33 8.26 -2.91
CA VAL A 159 15.41 7.73 -3.76
C VAL A 159 15.07 8.12 -5.20
N PRO A 160 15.98 8.78 -5.92
CA PRO A 160 15.75 9.24 -7.29
C PRO A 160 15.51 8.11 -8.29
#